data_1e20bc1b83b38fc2290e183d0114a55e
#
_entry.id   1e20bc1b83b38fc2290e183d0114a55e
#
_cell.length_a   1.000
_cell.length_b   1.000
_cell.length_c   1.000
_cell.angle_alpha   90.00
_cell.angle_beta   90.00
_cell.angle_gamma   90.00
#
_symmetry.space_group_name_H-M   'P 1'
#
loop_
_entity.id
_entity.type
_entity.pdbx_description
1 polymer ?
#
loop_
_entity_poly.entity_id
_entity_poly.type
_entity_poly.pdbx_seq_one_letter_code
_entity_poly.pdbx_strand_id
1 'polypeptide(L)'
;MAQEMKQSTILVTLLTKFLLFCEFFPIATCESRLILSNESKLNKWLDYNIEKFKEGNAKLNQTGYKLNKMESNLDGALATAEAGIKVITVKKDGSGNFRTVSDAINSIPLLNANRVVIKIGGGSYWEKITIDRSKQFITFYGDPNDMPKICFNGTAAQYGTVYSSTVAIESDYFVAVNIEFVNTAPMPDGKREDAQPVIMRISGDKSAFYHCKFIGYQDTLCDDKGKHFFKDXYIQGTVDFIFGDGQSLYLVLSHHSGSSLQHL
;
A
#
# COMPACT_ATOMS: atom_id res chain seq x y z
N MET A 1 5.61 -50.33 -15.99
CA MET A 1 5.26 -50.65 -14.60
C MET A 1 6.38 -50.34 -13.60
N ALA A 2 7.58 -50.95 -13.69
CA ALA A 2 8.66 -50.68 -12.72
C ALA A 2 9.19 -49.25 -12.73
N GLN A 3 9.18 -48.59 -13.87
CA GLN A 3 9.67 -47.20 -14.01
C GLN A 3 8.67 -46.17 -13.49
N GLU A 4 7.39 -46.43 -13.67
CA GLU A 4 6.31 -45.57 -13.12
C GLU A 4 6.23 -45.67 -11.58
N MET A 5 6.44 -46.87 -11.05
CA MET A 5 6.50 -47.07 -9.60
C MET A 5 7.68 -46.33 -8.96
N LYS A 6 8.85 -46.26 -9.62
CA LYS A 6 10.00 -45.49 -9.11
C LYS A 6 9.75 -44.00 -9.09
N GLN A 7 9.10 -43.45 -10.12
CA GLN A 7 8.74 -42.02 -10.15
C GLN A 7 7.73 -41.65 -9.06
N SER A 8 6.73 -42.51 -8.86
CA SER A 8 5.72 -42.30 -7.81
C SER A 8 6.33 -42.30 -6.41
N THR A 9 7.28 -43.22 -6.16
CA THR A 9 7.97 -43.37 -4.87
C THR A 9 8.85 -42.12 -4.60
N ILE A 10 9.56 -41.61 -5.61
CA ILE A 10 10.38 -40.39 -5.48
C ILE A 10 9.51 -39.20 -5.19
N LEU A 11 8.37 -39.07 -5.85
CA LEU A 11 7.45 -37.94 -5.63
C LEU A 11 6.86 -37.93 -4.22
N VAL A 12 6.45 -39.10 -3.72
CA VAL A 12 5.93 -39.25 -2.36
C VAL A 12 7.02 -38.93 -1.32
N THR A 13 8.25 -39.37 -1.55
CA THR A 13 9.37 -39.10 -0.63
C THR A 13 9.75 -37.64 -0.61
N LEU A 14 9.66 -36.95 -1.76
CA LEU A 14 9.89 -35.49 -1.83
C LEU A 14 8.79 -34.72 -1.13
N LEU A 15 7.53 -35.11 -1.30
CA LEU A 15 6.39 -34.47 -0.61
C LEU A 15 6.46 -34.68 0.92
N THR A 16 6.81 -35.86 1.39
CA THR A 16 6.93 -36.11 2.83
C THR A 16 8.10 -35.32 3.44
N LYS A 17 9.23 -35.19 2.73
CA LYS A 17 10.34 -34.35 3.18
C LYS A 17 9.98 -32.88 3.20
N PHE A 18 9.18 -32.39 2.25
CA PHE A 18 8.71 -31.01 2.20
C PHE A 18 7.75 -30.72 3.35
N LEU A 19 6.83 -31.64 3.64
CA LEU A 19 5.89 -31.50 4.77
C LEU A 19 6.62 -31.52 6.12
N LEU A 20 7.61 -32.40 6.30
CA LEU A 20 8.44 -32.44 7.51
C LEU A 20 9.32 -31.19 7.66
N PHE A 21 9.70 -30.55 6.56
CA PHE A 21 10.49 -29.31 6.60
C PHE A 21 9.65 -28.13 7.06
N CYS A 22 8.35 -28.13 6.74
CA CYS A 22 7.43 -27.06 7.15
C CYS A 22 7.14 -27.07 8.67
N GLU A 23 7.32 -28.21 9.37
CA GLU A 23 7.10 -28.29 10.81
C GLU A 23 8.22 -27.65 11.65
N PHE A 24 9.38 -27.38 11.04
CA PHE A 24 10.54 -26.84 11.77
C PHE A 24 10.70 -25.32 11.63
N PHE A 25 9.86 -24.66 10.81
CA PHE A 25 9.84 -23.21 10.81
C PHE A 25 8.76 -22.73 11.82
N PRO A 26 9.15 -22.03 12.89
CA PRO A 26 8.13 -21.42 13.71
C PRO A 26 7.34 -20.46 12.80
N ILE A 27 6.07 -20.76 12.61
CA ILE A 27 5.14 -19.82 12.02
C ILE A 27 5.21 -18.59 12.94
N ALA A 28 5.89 -17.56 12.50
CA ALA A 28 5.84 -16.29 13.19
C ALA A 28 4.36 -15.90 13.24
N THR A 29 3.73 -16.16 14.36
CA THR A 29 2.38 -15.66 14.61
C THR A 29 2.50 -14.15 14.64
N CYS A 30 2.28 -13.54 13.48
CA CYS A 30 2.06 -12.11 13.41
C CYS A 30 0.75 -11.85 14.14
N GLU A 31 0.85 -11.45 15.39
CA GLU A 31 -0.33 -10.93 16.09
C GLU A 31 -0.81 -9.72 15.28
N SER A 32 -1.89 -9.91 14.55
CA SER A 32 -2.56 -8.82 13.84
C SER A 32 -3.14 -7.87 14.88
N ARG A 33 -2.40 -6.84 15.22
CA ARG A 33 -2.96 -5.75 16.02
C ARG A 33 -3.76 -4.86 15.08
N LEU A 34 -5.07 -4.89 15.26
CA LEU A 34 -5.99 -3.99 14.57
C LEU A 34 -5.53 -2.54 14.75
N ILE A 35 -5.30 -1.85 13.63
CA ILE A 35 -5.12 -0.40 13.66
C ILE A 35 -6.48 0.19 14.02
N LEU A 36 -6.57 0.74 15.21
CA LEU A 36 -7.83 1.11 15.82
C LEU A 36 -8.46 2.34 15.15
N SER A 37 -9.75 2.31 14.98
CA SER A 37 -10.56 3.21 14.14
C SER A 37 -10.80 4.62 14.70
N ASN A 38 -10.12 5.00 15.77
CA ASN A 38 -10.35 6.25 16.46
C ASN A 38 -9.02 6.98 16.60
N GLU A 39 -8.99 8.27 16.29
CA GLU A 39 -7.78 9.11 16.31
C GLU A 39 -7.05 9.05 17.66
N SER A 40 -7.78 9.06 18.75
CA SER A 40 -7.22 8.90 20.10
C SER A 40 -6.56 7.53 20.27
N LYS A 41 -7.15 6.49 19.70
CA LYS A 41 -6.60 5.12 19.78
C LYS A 41 -5.40 4.95 18.84
N LEU A 42 -5.40 5.60 17.66
CA LEU A 42 -4.25 5.60 16.76
C LEU A 42 -3.06 6.30 17.44
N ASN A 43 -3.29 7.47 18.03
CA ASN A 43 -2.24 8.19 18.75
C ASN A 43 -1.67 7.36 19.90
N LYS A 44 -2.54 6.73 20.69
CA LYS A 44 -2.11 5.81 21.77
C LYS A 44 -1.33 4.61 21.24
N TRP A 45 -1.72 4.07 20.08
CA TRP A 45 -1.00 2.98 19.43
C TRP A 45 0.37 3.45 18.95
N LEU A 46 0.45 4.64 18.35
CA LEU A 46 1.71 5.25 17.92
C LEU A 46 2.63 5.49 19.14
N ASP A 47 2.10 6.13 20.18
CA ASP A 47 2.83 6.40 21.43
C ASP A 47 3.37 5.10 22.05
N TYR A 48 2.51 4.09 22.14
CA TYR A 48 2.87 2.77 22.66
C TYR A 48 4.03 2.16 21.86
N ASN A 49 3.94 2.19 20.53
CA ASN A 49 4.99 1.61 19.70
C ASN A 49 6.29 2.40 19.78
N ILE A 50 6.22 3.73 19.84
CA ILE A 50 7.38 4.61 20.04
C ILE A 50 8.04 4.29 21.40
N GLU A 51 7.21 4.16 22.45
CA GLU A 51 7.70 3.85 23.79
C GLU A 51 8.37 2.46 23.84
N LYS A 52 7.74 1.45 23.22
CA LYS A 52 8.31 0.10 23.11
C LYS A 52 9.62 0.09 22.34
N PHE A 53 9.73 0.86 21.27
CA PHE A 53 10.98 1.02 20.52
C PHE A 53 12.08 1.66 21.38
N LYS A 54 11.72 2.71 22.13
CA LYS A 54 12.66 3.38 23.05
C LYS A 54 13.10 2.45 24.18
N GLU A 55 12.19 1.68 24.78
CA GLU A 55 12.50 0.67 25.81
C GLU A 55 13.42 -0.42 25.26
N GLY A 56 13.14 -0.91 24.06
CA GLY A 56 13.98 -1.90 23.39
C GLY A 56 15.41 -1.38 23.20
N ASN A 57 15.55 -0.16 22.71
CA ASN A 57 16.85 0.47 22.51
C ASN A 57 17.59 0.73 23.83
N ALA A 58 16.87 1.13 24.89
CA ALA A 58 17.46 1.36 26.22
C ALA A 58 18.00 0.06 26.81
N LYS A 59 17.25 -1.05 26.70
CA LYS A 59 17.70 -2.38 27.16
C LYS A 59 18.95 -2.85 26.42
N LEU A 60 18.99 -2.63 25.09
CA LEU A 60 20.15 -2.97 24.27
C LEU A 60 21.40 -2.18 24.68
N ASN A 61 21.24 -0.92 25.05
CA ASN A 61 22.33 -0.09 25.52
C ASN A 61 22.86 -0.49 26.90
N GLN A 62 22.00 -1.04 27.79
CA GLN A 62 22.38 -1.45 29.14
C GLN A 62 23.14 -2.78 29.20
N THR A 63 22.94 -3.65 28.22
CA THR A 63 23.55 -5.00 28.25
C THR A 63 25.02 -5.02 27.75
N GLY A 64 25.58 -3.88 27.34
CA GLY A 64 26.98 -3.78 26.94
C GLY A 64 27.32 -4.64 25.71
N TYR A 65 26.33 -5.24 25.08
CA TYR A 65 26.54 -5.92 23.81
C TYR A 65 26.84 -4.86 22.76
N LYS A 66 28.08 -4.77 22.38
CA LYS A 66 28.44 -4.16 21.10
C LYS A 66 27.69 -4.98 20.04
N LEU A 67 26.57 -4.49 19.63
CA LEU A 67 25.91 -4.97 18.42
C LEU A 67 26.87 -4.77 17.26
N ASN A 68 27.73 -5.75 17.04
CA ASN A 68 28.47 -5.84 15.81
C ASN A 68 27.43 -5.92 14.67
N LYS A 69 27.10 -4.77 14.11
CA LYS A 69 26.51 -4.60 12.78
C LYS A 69 25.21 -5.39 12.47
N MET A 70 24.51 -5.93 13.45
CA MET A 70 23.08 -6.19 13.30
C MET A 70 22.29 -5.00 13.89
N GLU A 71 22.85 -3.83 13.69
CA GLU A 71 22.16 -2.57 13.94
C GLU A 71 20.84 -2.60 13.21
N SER A 72 19.82 -2.26 13.95
CA SER A 72 18.44 -2.10 13.51
C SER A 72 18.31 -2.09 11.99
N ASN A 73 17.67 -3.10 11.44
CA ASN A 73 17.33 -3.15 10.02
C ASN A 73 16.39 -1.99 9.61
N LEU A 74 16.20 -1.03 10.50
CA LEU A 74 15.47 0.18 10.16
C LEU A 74 16.37 1.07 9.33
N ASP A 75 15.95 1.32 8.12
CA ASP A 75 16.61 2.24 7.21
C ASP A 75 16.85 3.58 7.90
N GLY A 76 18.11 4.04 7.92
CA GLY A 76 18.47 5.29 8.60
C GLY A 76 17.74 6.51 8.06
N ALA A 77 17.43 6.53 6.77
CA ALA A 77 16.65 7.61 6.16
C ALA A 77 15.23 7.63 6.72
N LEU A 78 14.62 6.45 6.89
CA LEU A 78 13.28 6.33 7.48
C LEU A 78 13.29 6.78 8.95
N ALA A 79 14.27 6.34 9.72
CA ALA A 79 14.38 6.74 11.13
C ALA A 79 14.51 8.26 11.30
N THR A 80 15.28 8.89 10.42
CA THR A 80 15.45 10.35 10.40
C THR A 80 14.15 11.05 10.01
N ALA A 81 13.48 10.56 8.98
CA ALA A 81 12.22 11.14 8.49
C ALA A 81 11.12 11.10 9.57
N GLU A 82 11.03 9.98 10.30
CA GLU A 82 10.03 9.79 11.36
C GLU A 82 10.30 10.66 12.59
N ALA A 83 11.53 11.14 12.78
CA ALA A 83 11.85 12.04 13.90
C ALA A 83 11.27 13.45 13.71
N GLY A 84 10.96 13.86 12.48
CA GLY A 84 10.48 15.21 12.16
C GLY A 84 9.12 15.23 11.47
N ILE A 85 8.11 14.56 12.02
CA ILE A 85 6.79 14.43 11.39
C ILE A 85 6.10 15.79 11.31
N LYS A 86 5.63 16.14 10.11
CA LYS A 86 4.78 17.31 9.85
C LYS A 86 3.38 16.84 9.45
N VAL A 87 2.36 17.47 10.01
CA VAL A 87 0.97 17.15 9.65
C VAL A 87 0.36 18.34 8.92
N ILE A 88 -0.28 18.08 7.78
CA ILE A 88 -1.08 19.07 7.05
C ILE A 88 -2.46 18.48 6.78
N THR A 89 -3.46 19.34 6.73
CA THR A 89 -4.85 18.93 6.61
C THR A 89 -5.46 19.35 5.29
N VAL A 90 -6.21 18.45 4.67
CA VAL A 90 -6.98 18.75 3.45
C VAL A 90 -8.46 18.59 3.79
N LYS A 91 -9.24 19.66 3.58
CA LYS A 91 -10.69 19.61 3.77
C LYS A 91 -11.40 20.44 2.70
N LYS A 92 -12.40 19.86 2.08
CA LYS A 92 -13.14 20.47 0.97
C LYS A 92 -13.85 21.77 1.37
N ASP A 93 -14.31 21.85 2.61
CA ASP A 93 -15.00 23.01 3.16
C ASP A 93 -14.07 24.21 3.40
N GLY A 94 -12.76 24.01 3.32
CA GLY A 94 -11.75 25.04 3.54
C GLY A 94 -11.30 25.21 4.98
N SER A 95 -11.75 24.38 5.89
CA SER A 95 -11.32 24.43 7.30
C SER A 95 -9.94 23.77 7.53
N GLY A 96 -9.37 23.15 6.49
CA GLY A 96 -8.02 22.59 6.53
C GLY A 96 -6.97 23.56 5.98
N ASN A 97 -5.71 23.11 5.94
CA ASN A 97 -4.63 23.89 5.32
C ASN A 97 -4.83 24.03 3.81
N PHE A 98 -5.44 23.02 3.17
CA PHE A 98 -5.68 22.96 1.73
C PHE A 98 -7.08 22.43 1.45
N ARG A 99 -7.63 22.77 0.28
CA ARG A 99 -8.91 22.25 -0.20
C ARG A 99 -8.74 21.03 -1.10
N THR A 100 -7.56 20.86 -1.70
CA THR A 100 -7.25 19.76 -2.63
C THR A 100 -6.04 18.97 -2.16
N VAL A 101 -6.01 17.69 -2.52
CA VAL A 101 -4.86 16.83 -2.21
C VAL A 101 -3.64 17.26 -3.03
N SER A 102 -3.87 17.69 -4.27
CA SER A 102 -2.81 18.17 -5.16
C SER A 102 -2.09 19.39 -4.59
N ASP A 103 -2.84 20.37 -4.03
CA ASP A 103 -2.24 21.55 -3.41
C ASP A 103 -1.40 21.19 -2.19
N ALA A 104 -1.89 20.25 -1.39
CA ALA A 104 -1.14 19.74 -0.24
C ALA A 104 0.19 19.10 -0.67
N ILE A 105 0.15 18.24 -1.70
CA ILE A 105 1.36 17.60 -2.26
C ILE A 105 2.31 18.68 -2.81
N ASN A 106 1.76 19.67 -3.54
CA ASN A 106 2.56 20.73 -4.15
C ASN A 106 3.28 21.59 -3.11
N SER A 107 2.70 21.74 -1.91
CA SER A 107 3.32 22.50 -0.81
C SER A 107 4.55 21.80 -0.20
N ILE A 108 4.72 20.50 -0.46
CA ILE A 108 5.86 19.73 0.05
C ILE A 108 7.07 20.02 -0.84
N PRO A 109 8.21 20.41 -0.26
CA PRO A 109 9.38 20.74 -1.07
C PRO A 109 9.95 19.52 -1.81
N LEU A 110 10.65 19.79 -2.88
CA LEU A 110 11.46 18.75 -3.55
C LEU A 110 12.56 18.29 -2.59
N LEU A 111 12.96 17.05 -2.72
CA LEU A 111 13.95 16.38 -1.87
C LEU A 111 13.51 16.37 -0.39
N ASN A 112 12.20 16.23 -0.18
CA ASN A 112 11.63 16.13 1.17
C ASN A 112 12.27 14.95 1.91
N ALA A 113 12.78 15.22 3.12
CA ALA A 113 13.45 14.21 3.96
C ALA A 113 12.71 13.91 5.26
N ASN A 114 11.56 14.56 5.49
CA ASN A 114 10.77 14.36 6.71
C ASN A 114 9.41 13.73 6.37
N ARG A 115 8.88 12.94 7.29
CA ARG A 115 7.52 12.39 7.11
C ARG A 115 6.50 13.52 7.10
N VAL A 116 5.73 13.62 6.01
CA VAL A 116 4.60 14.55 5.92
C VAL A 116 3.32 13.73 5.89
N VAL A 117 2.50 13.89 6.92
CA VAL A 117 1.18 13.26 6.99
C VAL A 117 0.15 14.24 6.43
N ILE A 118 -0.46 13.89 5.32
CA ILE A 118 -1.57 14.62 4.73
C ILE A 118 -2.86 13.97 5.26
N LYS A 119 -3.46 14.62 6.25
CA LYS A 119 -4.74 14.19 6.82
C LYS A 119 -5.86 14.68 5.93
N ILE A 120 -6.53 13.77 5.23
CA ILE A 120 -7.54 14.07 4.22
C ILE A 120 -8.92 13.84 4.85
N GLY A 121 -9.74 14.88 4.87
CA GLY A 121 -11.14 14.79 5.33
C GLY A 121 -12.02 14.04 4.35
N GLY A 122 -13.14 13.53 4.82
CA GLY A 122 -14.06 12.76 4.01
C GLY A 122 -14.60 13.50 2.79
N GLY A 123 -15.18 12.77 1.87
CA GLY A 123 -15.72 13.28 0.62
C GLY A 123 -14.91 12.84 -0.60
N SER A 124 -15.34 13.28 -1.78
CA SER A 124 -14.74 12.87 -3.05
C SER A 124 -13.86 13.98 -3.63
N TYR A 125 -12.62 13.67 -3.88
CA TYR A 125 -11.59 14.55 -4.46
C TYR A 125 -11.36 14.11 -5.91
N TRP A 126 -11.84 14.93 -6.84
CA TRP A 126 -11.75 14.64 -8.27
C TRP A 126 -10.42 15.16 -8.81
N GLU A 127 -9.38 14.35 -8.65
CA GLU A 127 -8.01 14.76 -8.91
C GLU A 127 -7.20 13.62 -9.53
N LYS A 128 -6.42 13.94 -10.56
CA LYS A 128 -5.37 13.05 -11.06
C LYS A 128 -4.09 13.41 -10.32
N ILE A 129 -3.53 12.48 -9.57
CA ILE A 129 -2.44 12.77 -8.64
C ILE A 129 -1.18 12.01 -9.05
N THR A 130 -0.05 12.72 -9.09
CA THR A 130 1.27 12.10 -9.17
C THR A 130 2.11 12.57 -7.99
N ILE A 131 2.64 11.63 -7.22
CA ILE A 131 3.63 11.93 -6.18
C ILE A 131 5.00 11.66 -6.78
N ASP A 132 5.68 12.74 -7.16
CA ASP A 132 6.99 12.71 -7.80
C ASP A 132 8.05 12.06 -6.90
N ARG A 133 9.02 11.38 -7.51
CA ARG A 133 10.07 10.65 -6.78
C ARG A 133 10.93 11.54 -5.88
N SER A 134 10.95 12.84 -6.11
CA SER A 134 11.66 13.78 -5.25
C SER A 134 10.91 14.12 -3.95
N LYS A 135 9.65 13.67 -3.81
CA LYS A 135 8.82 13.96 -2.63
C LYS A 135 8.60 12.69 -1.80
N GLN A 136 9.65 12.23 -1.16
CA GLN A 136 9.63 11.00 -0.34
C GLN A 136 8.90 11.21 0.99
N PHE A 137 8.60 10.12 1.69
CA PHE A 137 8.04 10.08 3.05
C PHE A 137 6.69 10.79 3.18
N ILE A 138 5.80 10.61 2.19
CA ILE A 138 4.43 11.14 2.27
C ILE A 138 3.50 10.06 2.80
N THR A 139 2.60 10.46 3.70
CA THR A 139 1.51 9.61 4.19
C THR A 139 0.17 10.26 3.90
N PHE A 140 -0.73 9.53 3.25
CA PHE A 140 -2.15 9.88 3.16
C PHE A 140 -2.89 9.20 4.31
N TYR A 141 -3.63 9.97 5.07
CA TYR A 141 -4.38 9.45 6.22
C TYR A 141 -5.83 9.93 6.16
N GLY A 142 -6.77 8.99 6.15
CA GLY A 142 -8.21 9.25 6.22
C GLY A 142 -8.84 8.71 7.51
N ASP A 143 -10.02 9.20 7.83
CA ASP A 143 -10.82 8.65 8.93
C ASP A 143 -11.48 7.35 8.45
N PRO A 144 -11.36 6.25 9.18
CA PRO A 144 -11.97 4.99 8.75
C PRO A 144 -13.51 5.02 8.73
N ASN A 145 -14.14 5.93 9.46
CA ASN A 145 -15.60 6.08 9.48
C ASN A 145 -16.11 7.05 8.41
N ASP A 146 -15.20 7.80 7.77
CA ASP A 146 -15.53 8.76 6.71
C ASP A 146 -14.34 8.82 5.74
N MET A 147 -14.09 7.67 5.08
CA MET A 147 -12.93 7.49 4.21
C MET A 147 -12.99 8.46 3.02
N PRO A 148 -11.95 9.28 2.83
CA PRO A 148 -11.89 10.12 1.63
C PRO A 148 -11.72 9.26 0.37
N LYS A 149 -12.35 9.71 -0.73
CA LYS A 149 -12.25 9.10 -2.05
C LYS A 149 -11.43 9.98 -2.97
N ILE A 150 -10.38 9.43 -3.52
CA ILE A 150 -9.62 10.09 -4.59
C ILE A 150 -10.09 9.48 -5.90
N CYS A 151 -10.70 10.30 -6.75
CA CYS A 151 -11.44 9.86 -7.94
C CYS A 151 -10.87 10.48 -9.21
N PHE A 152 -10.87 9.73 -10.29
CA PHE A 152 -10.57 10.23 -11.62
C PHE A 152 -11.27 9.33 -12.65
N ASN A 153 -11.29 9.72 -13.91
CA ASN A 153 -11.94 8.96 -14.97
C ASN A 153 -11.06 8.78 -16.22
N GLY A 154 -9.73 8.75 -16.01
CA GLY A 154 -8.79 8.56 -17.12
C GLY A 154 -8.80 7.14 -17.66
N THR A 155 -8.63 7.00 -18.98
CA THR A 155 -8.51 5.70 -19.65
C THR A 155 -7.17 5.61 -20.38
N ALA A 156 -6.81 4.40 -20.78
CA ALA A 156 -5.59 4.16 -21.55
C ALA A 156 -5.63 4.90 -22.91
N ALA A 157 -6.81 5.01 -23.52
CA ALA A 157 -6.98 5.76 -24.77
C ALA A 157 -6.59 7.24 -24.64
N GLN A 158 -6.79 7.82 -23.44
CA GLN A 158 -6.49 9.24 -23.20
C GLN A 158 -5.03 9.46 -22.79
N TYR A 159 -4.45 8.55 -22.04
CA TYR A 159 -3.18 8.77 -21.36
C TYR A 159 -2.14 7.66 -21.60
N GLY A 160 -2.53 6.53 -22.18
CA GLY A 160 -1.74 5.31 -22.17
C GLY A 160 -2.03 4.52 -20.87
N THR A 161 -1.85 3.20 -20.91
CA THR A 161 -2.30 2.31 -19.83
C THR A 161 -1.78 2.77 -18.46
N VAL A 162 -0.47 2.80 -18.26
CA VAL A 162 0.12 3.11 -16.95
C VAL A 162 -0.07 4.57 -16.52
N TYR A 163 -0.26 5.46 -17.48
CA TYR A 163 -0.47 6.89 -17.21
C TYR A 163 -1.95 7.27 -17.05
N SER A 164 -2.88 6.31 -17.22
CA SER A 164 -4.31 6.55 -16.96
C SER A 164 -4.63 6.58 -15.45
N SER A 165 -3.66 6.22 -14.61
CA SER A 165 -3.86 6.07 -13.17
C SER A 165 -4.46 7.30 -12.51
N THR A 166 -5.44 7.05 -11.61
CA THR A 166 -5.98 8.09 -10.72
C THR A 166 -4.86 8.62 -9.82
N VAL A 167 -4.06 7.71 -9.25
CA VAL A 167 -2.91 8.10 -8.42
C VAL A 167 -1.67 7.33 -8.88
N ALA A 168 -0.60 8.06 -9.16
CA ALA A 168 0.72 7.50 -9.44
C ALA A 168 1.67 7.82 -8.27
N ILE A 169 2.24 6.79 -7.67
CA ILE A 169 3.22 6.92 -6.58
C ILE A 169 4.59 6.57 -7.16
N GLU A 170 5.39 7.60 -7.41
CA GLU A 170 6.77 7.43 -7.90
C GLU A 170 7.80 7.59 -6.78
N SER A 171 7.35 8.14 -5.64
CA SER A 171 8.20 8.43 -4.48
C SER A 171 8.34 7.21 -3.57
N ASP A 172 9.49 7.12 -2.91
CA ASP A 172 9.77 6.07 -1.93
C ASP A 172 9.12 6.37 -0.58
N TYR A 173 8.89 5.29 0.21
CA TYR A 173 8.38 5.36 1.59
C TYR A 173 6.99 6.00 1.68
N PHE A 174 6.18 5.84 0.64
CA PHE A 174 4.79 6.30 0.67
C PHE A 174 3.95 5.39 1.58
N VAL A 175 3.03 6.00 2.31
CA VAL A 175 2.05 5.25 3.12
C VAL A 175 0.65 5.79 2.84
N ALA A 176 -0.32 4.90 2.75
CA ALA A 176 -1.74 5.28 2.72
C ALA A 176 -2.52 4.50 3.78
N VAL A 177 -3.39 5.19 4.49
CA VAL A 177 -4.22 4.60 5.55
C VAL A 177 -5.65 5.12 5.40
N ASN A 178 -6.62 4.20 5.27
CA ASN A 178 -8.05 4.50 5.22
C ASN A 178 -8.43 5.43 4.03
N ILE A 179 -7.96 5.10 2.84
CA ILE A 179 -8.26 5.89 1.62
C ILE A 179 -8.97 5.00 0.59
N GLU A 180 -9.97 5.54 -0.07
CA GLU A 180 -10.57 4.92 -1.25
C GLU A 180 -9.97 5.56 -2.51
N PHE A 181 -9.39 4.75 -3.38
CA PHE A 181 -8.87 5.14 -4.68
C PHE A 181 -9.81 4.58 -5.74
N VAL A 182 -10.34 5.44 -6.60
CA VAL A 182 -11.41 5.07 -7.52
C VAL A 182 -11.08 5.59 -8.93
N ASN A 183 -11.19 4.74 -9.91
CA ASN A 183 -11.32 5.21 -11.29
C ASN A 183 -12.76 4.98 -11.75
N THR A 184 -13.40 6.05 -12.14
CA THR A 184 -14.84 6.05 -12.50
C THR A 184 -15.08 5.94 -14.00
N ALA A 185 -14.03 5.69 -14.79
CA ALA A 185 -14.22 5.43 -16.23
C ALA A 185 -15.15 4.23 -16.41
N PRO A 186 -15.98 4.24 -17.44
CA PRO A 186 -16.92 3.12 -17.66
C PRO A 186 -16.19 1.79 -17.83
N MET A 187 -16.83 0.72 -17.38
CA MET A 187 -16.33 -0.63 -17.59
C MET A 187 -16.03 -0.85 -19.08
N PRO A 188 -14.86 -1.42 -19.41
CA PRO A 188 -14.55 -1.77 -20.80
C PRO A 188 -15.62 -2.72 -21.37
N ASP A 189 -16.18 -2.37 -22.50
CA ASP A 189 -17.28 -3.10 -23.15
C ASP A 189 -16.80 -4.08 -24.24
N GLY A 190 -15.47 -4.20 -24.39
CA GLY A 190 -14.86 -5.05 -25.40
C GLY A 190 -14.92 -4.49 -26.82
N LYS A 191 -15.51 -3.32 -27.01
CA LYS A 191 -15.66 -2.66 -28.31
C LYS A 191 -14.69 -1.48 -28.47
N ARG A 192 -14.49 -0.74 -27.39
CA ARG A 192 -13.56 0.39 -27.36
C ARG A 192 -12.15 -0.10 -27.06
N GLU A 193 -11.21 0.25 -27.93
CA GLU A 193 -9.79 -0.02 -27.69
C GLU A 193 -9.27 0.87 -26.56
N ASP A 194 -8.34 0.35 -25.79
CA ASP A 194 -7.66 1.07 -24.70
C ASP A 194 -8.62 1.71 -23.70
N ALA A 195 -9.74 1.04 -23.39
CA ALA A 195 -10.76 1.54 -22.45
C ALA A 195 -10.40 1.28 -20.97
N GLN A 196 -9.36 0.51 -20.71
CA GLN A 196 -8.98 0.12 -19.35
C GLN A 196 -8.49 1.32 -18.53
N PRO A 197 -8.95 1.45 -17.28
CA PRO A 197 -8.59 2.56 -16.40
C PRO A 197 -7.77 2.07 -15.20
N VAL A 198 -6.52 2.46 -15.09
CA VAL A 198 -5.73 2.18 -13.90
C VAL A 198 -6.19 3.06 -12.73
N ILE A 199 -6.28 2.50 -11.55
CA ILE A 199 -6.60 3.27 -10.34
C ILE A 199 -5.32 3.75 -9.67
N MET A 200 -4.40 2.82 -9.45
CA MET A 200 -3.16 3.10 -8.74
C MET A 200 -1.98 2.52 -9.51
N ARG A 201 -0.96 3.34 -9.73
CA ARG A 201 0.35 2.87 -10.19
C ARG A 201 1.38 3.16 -9.11
N ILE A 202 2.20 2.16 -8.77
CA ILE A 202 3.22 2.31 -7.73
C ILE A 202 4.57 1.90 -8.32
N SER A 203 5.48 2.86 -8.44
CA SER A 203 6.85 2.63 -8.93
C SER A 203 7.92 3.13 -7.94
N GLY A 204 7.51 3.73 -6.83
CA GLY A 204 8.40 4.08 -5.72
C GLY A 204 8.60 2.90 -4.76
N ASP A 205 9.78 2.76 -4.20
CA ASP A 205 10.11 1.64 -3.32
C ASP A 205 9.55 1.84 -1.90
N LYS A 206 9.34 0.72 -1.18
CA LYS A 206 8.97 0.69 0.24
C LYS A 206 7.66 1.43 0.55
N SER A 207 6.66 1.23 -0.30
CA SER A 207 5.32 1.78 -0.08
C SER A 207 4.44 0.83 0.73
N ALA A 208 3.53 1.39 1.54
CA ALA A 208 2.65 0.58 2.39
C ALA A 208 1.22 1.13 2.38
N PHE A 209 0.27 0.21 2.32
CA PHE A 209 -1.16 0.51 2.24
C PHE A 209 -1.92 -0.25 3.33
N TYR A 210 -2.68 0.47 4.15
CA TYR A 210 -3.42 -0.11 5.27
C TYR A 210 -4.89 0.28 5.18
N HIS A 211 -5.76 -0.73 5.17
CA HIS A 211 -7.21 -0.54 5.18
C HIS A 211 -7.65 0.43 4.05
N CYS A 212 -7.07 0.26 2.85
CA CYS A 212 -7.40 1.06 1.67
C CYS A 212 -8.30 0.27 0.73
N LYS A 213 -9.04 1.01 -0.13
CA LYS A 213 -9.84 0.40 -1.19
C LYS A 213 -9.35 0.88 -2.56
N PHE A 214 -9.23 -0.05 -3.49
CA PHE A 214 -8.90 0.21 -4.89
C PHE A 214 -10.10 -0.27 -5.72
N ILE A 215 -10.84 0.67 -6.29
CA ILE A 215 -12.15 0.37 -6.90
C ILE A 215 -12.12 0.74 -8.38
N GLY A 216 -12.21 -0.27 -9.22
CA GLY A 216 -12.19 -0.11 -10.67
C GLY A 216 -12.71 -1.36 -11.38
N TYR A 217 -12.28 -1.49 -12.63
CA TYR A 217 -12.64 -2.61 -13.47
C TYR A 217 -11.38 -3.34 -13.96
N GLN A 218 -10.99 -3.15 -15.21
CA GLN A 218 -9.79 -3.74 -15.78
C GLN A 218 -8.56 -2.91 -15.35
N ASP A 219 -7.43 -3.58 -15.12
CA ASP A 219 -6.13 -2.95 -14.79
C ASP A 219 -6.17 -2.11 -13.50
N THR A 220 -6.82 -2.58 -12.45
CA THR A 220 -7.08 -1.79 -11.24
C THR A 220 -5.80 -1.32 -10.55
N LEU A 221 -4.87 -2.24 -10.23
CA LEU A 221 -3.65 -1.94 -9.48
C LEU A 221 -2.42 -2.31 -10.29
N CYS A 222 -1.72 -1.29 -10.77
CA CYS A 222 -0.40 -1.44 -11.40
C CYS A 222 0.68 -1.39 -10.31
N ASP A 223 1.04 -2.54 -9.80
CA ASP A 223 2.12 -2.75 -8.83
C ASP A 223 3.44 -2.80 -9.63
N ASP A 224 3.86 -1.63 -10.13
CA ASP A 224 4.82 -1.50 -11.24
C ASP A 224 6.20 -2.03 -10.88
N LYS A 225 6.81 -1.51 -9.81
CA LYS A 225 8.12 -1.98 -9.33
C LYS A 225 8.41 -1.44 -7.94
N GLY A 226 9.27 -2.13 -7.21
CA GLY A 226 9.63 -1.81 -5.83
C GLY A 226 9.10 -2.85 -4.86
N LYS A 227 9.25 -2.61 -3.60
CA LYS A 227 8.79 -3.47 -2.51
C LYS A 227 7.60 -2.81 -1.83
N HIS A 228 6.46 -3.48 -1.85
CA HIS A 228 5.24 -2.89 -1.30
C HIS A 228 4.54 -3.81 -0.31
N PHE A 229 3.79 -3.20 0.58
CA PHE A 229 3.07 -3.92 1.62
C PHE A 229 1.61 -3.47 1.62
N PHE A 230 0.71 -4.43 1.47
CA PHE A 230 -0.74 -4.20 1.46
C PHE A 230 -1.37 -4.99 2.59
N LYS A 231 -2.02 -4.30 3.52
CA LYS A 231 -2.70 -4.95 4.63
C LYS A 231 -4.13 -4.46 4.75
N ASP A 232 -5.05 -5.43 4.81
CA ASP A 232 -6.49 -5.19 4.91
C ASP A 232 -7.07 -4.35 3.75
N UNK A 233 -6.67 -4.48 2.54
CA UNK A 233 -7.05 -3.80 1.49
C UNK A 233 -8.20 -4.41 0.93
N TYR A 234 -8.91 -3.72 0.30
CA TYR A 234 -9.99 -4.18 -0.58
C TYR A 234 -9.67 -3.82 -2.03
N ILE A 235 -9.64 -4.79 -2.91
CA ILE A 235 -9.35 -4.54 -4.34
C ILE A 235 -10.50 -5.10 -5.17
N GLN A 236 -11.12 -4.22 -5.96
CA GLN A 236 -12.19 -4.57 -6.89
C GLN A 236 -11.71 -4.39 -8.32
N GLY A 237 -11.92 -5.41 -9.14
CA GLY A 237 -11.55 -5.36 -10.55
C GLY A 237 -12.07 -6.56 -11.31
N THR A 238 -11.79 -6.60 -12.61
CA THR A 238 -12.19 -7.71 -13.48
C THR A 238 -10.95 -8.43 -14.01
N VAL A 239 -10.43 -8.04 -15.16
CA VAL A 239 -9.25 -8.63 -15.80
C VAL A 239 -8.02 -7.83 -15.39
N ASP A 240 -6.91 -8.52 -15.13
CA ASP A 240 -5.62 -7.93 -14.78
C ASP A 240 -5.70 -6.93 -13.62
N PHE A 241 -6.55 -7.23 -12.64
CA PHE A 241 -6.85 -6.28 -11.57
C PHE A 241 -5.67 -6.04 -10.61
N ILE A 242 -4.63 -6.88 -10.63
CA ILE A 242 -3.31 -6.63 -10.04
C ILE A 242 -2.27 -7.07 -11.07
N PHE A 243 -1.38 -6.17 -11.48
CA PHE A 243 -0.35 -6.46 -12.46
C PHE A 243 0.90 -5.61 -12.22
N GLY A 244 2.03 -5.98 -12.83
CA GLY A 244 3.30 -5.27 -12.70
C GLY A 244 4.43 -6.19 -12.20
N ASP A 245 5.61 -5.61 -11.97
CA ASP A 245 6.82 -6.31 -11.55
C ASP A 245 7.20 -6.03 -10.08
N GLY A 246 6.29 -5.54 -9.28
CA GLY A 246 6.49 -5.24 -7.87
C GLY A 246 6.75 -6.51 -7.04
N GLN A 247 7.59 -6.39 -6.02
CA GLN A 247 7.85 -7.44 -5.03
C GLN A 247 7.01 -7.15 -3.79
N SER A 248 5.77 -7.65 -3.78
CA SER A 248 4.78 -7.17 -2.83
C SER A 248 4.23 -8.26 -1.93
N LEU A 249 3.91 -7.86 -0.71
CA LEU A 249 3.26 -8.73 0.27
C LEU A 249 1.84 -8.23 0.51
N TYR A 250 0.87 -9.09 0.24
CA TYR A 250 -0.55 -8.82 0.44
C TYR A 250 -1.06 -9.64 1.63
N LEU A 251 -1.42 -8.97 2.73
CA LEU A 251 -1.97 -9.60 3.92
C LEU A 251 -3.43 -9.24 4.11
N VAL A 252 -4.28 -10.24 4.17
CA VAL A 252 -5.74 -10.13 4.30
C VAL A 252 -6.32 -9.21 3.22
N LEU A 253 -6.60 -9.82 2.08
CA LEU A 253 -7.26 -9.17 0.96
C LEU A 253 -8.71 -9.62 0.87
N SER A 254 -9.62 -8.65 0.84
CA SER A 254 -10.96 -8.90 0.31
C SER A 254 -10.96 -8.46 -1.15
N HIS A 255 -11.30 -9.35 -2.06
CA HIS A 255 -11.39 -9.01 -3.47
C HIS A 255 -12.80 -9.26 -3.98
N HIS A 256 -13.23 -8.44 -4.92
CA HIS A 256 -14.49 -8.64 -5.61
C HIS A 256 -14.21 -8.65 -7.11
N SER A 257 -14.17 -9.82 -7.69
CA SER A 257 -14.20 -9.96 -9.13
C SER A 257 -15.67 -9.84 -9.55
N GLY A 258 -16.03 -8.73 -10.15
CA GLY A 258 -17.39 -8.52 -10.63
C GLY A 258 -17.75 -9.56 -11.69
N SER A 259 -18.52 -10.56 -11.29
CA SER A 259 -18.97 -11.65 -12.16
C SER A 259 -20.19 -11.24 -12.98
N SER A 260 -20.18 -10.05 -13.57
CA SER A 260 -21.27 -9.67 -14.48
C SER A 260 -21.00 -10.03 -15.94
N LEU A 261 -20.04 -10.92 -16.19
CA LEU A 261 -19.83 -11.52 -17.51
C LEU A 261 -20.47 -12.91 -17.63
N GLN A 262 -21.50 -13.19 -16.84
CA GLN A 262 -22.31 -14.39 -17.05
C GLN A 262 -23.46 -14.12 -18.03
N HIS A 263 -23.18 -13.67 -19.21
CA HIS A 263 -24.09 -13.75 -20.36
C HIS A 263 -23.41 -13.29 -21.62
N LEU A 264 -22.54 -14.13 -22.16
CA LEU A 264 -22.21 -14.17 -23.59
C LEU A 264 -21.89 -15.61 -23.94
#